data_04d92517587d31d74f69139b75538e00
#
_entry.id   04d92517587d31d74f69139b75538e00
#
_cell.length_a   1.000
_cell.length_b   1.000
_cell.length_c   1.000
_cell.angle_alpha   90.00
_cell.angle_beta   90.00
_cell.angle_gamma   90.00
#
_symmetry.space_group_name_H-M   'P 1'
#
loop_
_entity.id
_entity.type
_entity.pdbx_description
1 polymer ?
#
loop_
_entity_poly.entity_id
_entity_poly.type
_entity_poly.pdbx_seq_one_letter_code
_entity_poly.pdbx_strand_id
1 'polypeptide(L)'
;MTTEYTASGWADRTRQLGRKIIRNARDKEKWRKVIRFRLWMPVTLQILLIGAVLWFTNARFDGFINANNINSILLLAMPLAVAAMAQTHAILVGYLDLSVGAMISFGVVAASFLIPGDASTGQIFGGVALILGAGVVLGLVNAGLIRGVKIPSIIATLATLSILDGISLTLRPTTQGQISQSLVGFLTATWGPIPIAFIVIAIGAALSDLWLQGSGSGLAVRAVGYDERAAKR
;
A
#
# COMPACT_ATOMS: atom_id res chain seq x y z
N MET A 1 29.24 -26.25 -60.77
CA MET A 1 28.44 -26.83 -59.69
C MET A 1 27.36 -25.83 -59.30
N THR A 2 26.22 -25.93 -59.99
CA THR A 2 25.02 -25.08 -59.75
C THR A 2 24.14 -25.83 -58.78
N THR A 3 24.07 -25.32 -57.54
CA THR A 3 23.13 -25.85 -56.55
C THR A 3 21.71 -25.46 -56.95
N GLU A 4 20.95 -26.42 -57.46
CA GLU A 4 19.50 -26.33 -57.65
C GLU A 4 18.83 -25.96 -56.30
N TYR A 5 18.45 -24.70 -56.19
CA TYR A 5 17.55 -24.23 -55.14
C TYR A 5 16.15 -24.72 -55.50
N THR A 6 15.80 -25.93 -55.09
CA THR A 6 14.49 -26.52 -55.38
C THR A 6 13.39 -25.75 -54.64
N ALA A 7 12.33 -25.39 -55.36
CA ALA A 7 11.15 -24.69 -54.85
C ALA A 7 10.52 -25.37 -53.60
N SER A 8 10.76 -26.66 -53.43
CA SER A 8 10.36 -27.47 -52.28
C SER A 8 11.06 -27.03 -50.97
N GLY A 9 12.32 -26.61 -51.02
CA GLY A 9 13.07 -26.16 -49.83
C GLY A 9 12.59 -24.80 -49.31
N TRP A 10 12.06 -23.93 -50.15
CA TRP A 10 11.45 -22.66 -49.75
C TRP A 10 10.10 -22.86 -49.06
N ALA A 11 9.25 -23.72 -49.62
CA ALA A 11 7.95 -24.04 -49.07
C ALA A 11 8.05 -24.69 -47.69
N ASP A 12 9.07 -25.54 -47.46
CA ASP A 12 9.30 -26.16 -46.13
C ASP A 12 9.83 -25.16 -45.11
N ARG A 13 10.74 -24.25 -45.44
CA ARG A 13 11.20 -23.19 -44.54
C ARG A 13 10.09 -22.24 -44.14
N THR A 14 9.25 -21.81 -45.05
CA THR A 14 8.11 -20.93 -44.76
C THR A 14 7.09 -21.63 -43.88
N ARG A 15 6.82 -22.93 -44.07
CA ARG A 15 5.96 -23.72 -43.19
C ARG A 15 6.56 -23.90 -41.79
N GLN A 16 7.88 -24.12 -41.66
CA GLN A 16 8.56 -24.24 -40.37
C GLN A 16 8.58 -22.91 -39.60
N LEU A 17 8.83 -21.78 -40.31
CA LEU A 17 8.77 -20.44 -39.73
C LEU A 17 7.35 -20.11 -39.27
N GLY A 18 6.34 -20.41 -40.09
CA GLY A 18 4.94 -20.21 -39.72
C GLY A 18 4.55 -21.02 -38.47
N ARG A 19 4.93 -22.30 -38.38
CA ARG A 19 4.68 -23.14 -37.20
C ARG A 19 5.41 -22.60 -35.95
N LYS A 20 6.64 -22.08 -36.07
CA LYS A 20 7.42 -21.50 -34.97
C LYS A 20 6.79 -20.20 -34.45
N ILE A 21 6.28 -19.35 -35.39
CA ILE A 21 5.58 -18.11 -35.03
C ILE A 21 4.26 -18.40 -34.29
N ILE A 22 3.45 -19.34 -34.81
CA ILE A 22 2.18 -19.74 -34.21
C ILE A 22 2.41 -20.36 -32.81
N ARG A 23 3.43 -21.22 -32.68
CA ARG A 23 3.80 -21.81 -31.38
C ARG A 23 4.22 -20.76 -30.39
N ASN A 24 5.08 -19.81 -30.79
CA ASN A 24 5.51 -18.69 -29.92
C ASN A 24 4.34 -17.78 -29.52
N ALA A 25 3.41 -17.51 -30.44
CA ALA A 25 2.21 -16.72 -30.12
C ALA A 25 1.30 -17.45 -29.13
N ARG A 26 1.09 -18.76 -29.34
CA ARG A 26 0.28 -19.62 -28.45
C ARG A 26 0.90 -19.75 -27.05
N ASP A 27 2.24 -19.87 -26.98
CA ASP A 27 2.97 -19.90 -25.71
C ASP A 27 2.87 -18.56 -24.99
N LYS A 28 3.02 -17.42 -25.68
CA LYS A 28 2.81 -16.10 -25.10
C LYS A 28 1.40 -15.90 -24.54
N GLU A 29 0.38 -16.37 -25.25
CA GLU A 29 -1.00 -16.28 -24.78
C GLU A 29 -1.23 -17.14 -23.54
N LYS A 30 -0.67 -18.35 -23.51
CA LYS A 30 -0.70 -19.25 -22.36
C LYS A 30 -0.03 -18.60 -21.13
N TRP A 31 1.15 -18.02 -21.32
CA TRP A 31 1.86 -17.31 -20.25
C TRP A 31 1.10 -16.07 -19.78
N ARG A 32 0.47 -15.31 -20.66
CA ARG A 32 -0.38 -14.18 -20.27
C ARG A 32 -1.58 -14.60 -19.41
N LYS A 33 -2.21 -15.73 -19.73
CA LYS A 33 -3.31 -16.30 -18.90
C LYS A 33 -2.82 -16.75 -17.54
N VAL A 34 -1.67 -17.45 -17.48
CA VAL A 34 -1.07 -17.90 -16.20
C VAL A 34 -0.66 -16.69 -15.34
N ILE A 35 -0.01 -15.69 -15.93
CA ILE A 35 0.39 -14.47 -15.19
C ILE A 35 -0.86 -13.74 -14.68
N ARG A 36 -1.87 -13.56 -15.52
CA ARG A 36 -3.13 -12.91 -15.12
C ARG A 36 -3.80 -13.68 -13.97
N PHE A 37 -3.88 -15.00 -14.07
CA PHE A 37 -4.44 -15.85 -13.02
C PHE A 37 -3.65 -15.68 -11.71
N ARG A 38 -2.31 -15.74 -11.74
CA ARG A 38 -1.46 -15.57 -10.55
C ARG A 38 -1.59 -14.18 -9.91
N LEU A 39 -1.82 -13.13 -10.71
CA LEU A 39 -2.02 -11.77 -10.22
C LEU A 39 -3.38 -11.58 -9.55
N TRP A 40 -4.43 -12.18 -10.10
CA TRP A 40 -5.80 -12.01 -9.58
C TRP A 40 -6.18 -13.03 -8.51
N MET A 41 -5.53 -14.19 -8.46
CA MET A 41 -5.81 -15.25 -7.50
C MET A 41 -5.76 -14.77 -6.03
N PRO A 42 -4.74 -14.01 -5.59
CA PRO A 42 -4.71 -13.52 -4.21
C PRO A 42 -5.87 -12.56 -3.90
N VAL A 43 -6.22 -11.69 -4.83
CA VAL A 43 -7.31 -10.72 -4.68
C VAL A 43 -8.66 -11.44 -4.62
N THR A 44 -8.90 -12.39 -5.53
CA THR A 44 -10.15 -13.17 -5.52
C THR A 44 -10.28 -14.03 -4.26
N LEU A 45 -9.19 -14.66 -3.81
CA LEU A 45 -9.18 -15.42 -2.57
C LEU A 45 -9.52 -14.53 -1.37
N GLN A 46 -8.95 -13.33 -1.31
CA GLN A 46 -9.18 -12.36 -0.24
C GLN A 46 -10.66 -11.88 -0.22
N ILE A 47 -11.22 -11.58 -1.39
CA ILE A 47 -12.64 -11.20 -1.51
C ILE A 47 -13.55 -12.36 -1.05
N LEU A 48 -13.26 -13.59 -1.46
CA LEU A 48 -14.00 -14.76 -1.05
C LEU A 48 -13.91 -15.00 0.46
N LEU A 49 -12.72 -14.83 1.04
CA LEU A 49 -12.50 -14.96 2.48
C LEU A 49 -13.30 -13.91 3.26
N ILE A 50 -13.23 -12.65 2.85
CA ILE A 50 -14.01 -11.56 3.47
C ILE A 50 -15.51 -11.87 3.36
N GLY A 51 -15.99 -12.25 2.18
CA GLY A 51 -17.39 -12.63 1.96
C GLY A 51 -17.83 -13.81 2.85
N ALA A 52 -16.99 -14.84 2.96
CA ALA A 52 -17.26 -15.99 3.82
C ALA A 52 -17.33 -15.61 5.32
N VAL A 53 -16.39 -14.76 5.78
CA VAL A 53 -16.39 -14.28 7.18
C VAL A 53 -17.63 -13.43 7.45
N LEU A 54 -17.98 -12.50 6.58
CA LEU A 54 -19.17 -11.66 6.73
C LEU A 54 -20.45 -12.51 6.73
N TRP A 55 -20.56 -13.47 5.81
CA TRP A 55 -21.68 -14.39 5.75
C TRP A 55 -21.80 -15.25 7.02
N PHE A 56 -20.69 -15.84 7.46
CA PHE A 56 -20.66 -16.66 8.67
C PHE A 56 -21.04 -15.84 9.92
N THR A 57 -20.49 -14.62 10.05
CA THR A 57 -20.79 -13.76 11.19
C THR A 57 -22.25 -13.32 11.19
N ASN A 58 -22.81 -12.94 10.02
CA ASN A 58 -24.22 -12.57 9.92
C ASN A 58 -25.17 -13.74 10.16
N ALA A 59 -24.75 -14.97 9.82
CA ALA A 59 -25.53 -16.19 10.10
C ALA A 59 -25.53 -16.59 11.60
N ARG A 60 -24.52 -16.13 12.36
CA ARG A 60 -24.41 -16.39 13.81
C ARG A 60 -24.99 -15.27 14.66
N PHE A 61 -24.97 -14.04 14.16
CA PHE A 61 -25.43 -12.85 14.85
C PHE A 61 -26.39 -12.11 13.94
N ASP A 62 -27.69 -12.27 14.23
CA ASP A 62 -28.75 -11.63 13.45
C ASP A 62 -28.55 -10.10 13.38
N GLY A 63 -28.61 -9.57 12.17
CA GLY A 63 -28.44 -8.14 11.95
C GLY A 63 -27.00 -7.63 12.08
N PHE A 64 -25.98 -8.51 12.02
CA PHE A 64 -24.58 -8.08 12.03
C PHE A 64 -24.27 -7.13 10.86
N ILE A 65 -24.82 -7.38 9.68
CA ILE A 65 -24.69 -6.50 8.53
C ILE A 65 -25.72 -5.38 8.65
N ASN A 66 -25.36 -4.34 9.40
CA ASN A 66 -26.12 -3.11 9.54
C ASN A 66 -25.22 -1.88 9.35
N ALA A 67 -25.82 -0.70 9.20
CA ALA A 67 -25.10 0.55 8.92
C ALA A 67 -24.03 0.88 9.98
N ASN A 68 -24.32 0.65 11.26
CA ASN A 68 -23.41 0.97 12.36
C ASN A 68 -22.18 0.04 12.37
N ASN A 69 -22.39 -1.26 12.17
CA ASN A 69 -21.28 -2.22 12.14
C ASN A 69 -20.43 -2.04 10.89
N ILE A 70 -21.03 -1.78 9.72
CA ILE A 70 -20.29 -1.44 8.51
C ILE A 70 -19.44 -0.20 8.74
N ASN A 71 -20.00 0.84 9.33
CA ASN A 71 -19.27 2.05 9.66
C ASN A 71 -18.08 1.77 10.59
N SER A 72 -18.30 1.02 11.67
CA SER A 72 -17.25 0.66 12.63
C SER A 72 -16.12 -0.15 11.98
N ILE A 73 -16.44 -1.11 11.13
CA ILE A 73 -15.46 -1.90 10.38
C ILE A 73 -14.63 -1.00 9.46
N LEU A 74 -15.27 -0.09 8.74
CA LEU A 74 -14.58 0.82 7.83
C LEU A 74 -13.70 1.81 8.58
N LEU A 75 -14.14 2.35 9.74
CA LEU A 75 -13.32 3.20 10.60
C LEU A 75 -12.05 2.48 11.09
N LEU A 76 -12.19 1.23 11.55
CA LEU A 76 -11.05 0.41 11.98
C LEU A 76 -10.11 0.03 10.81
N ALA A 77 -10.64 -0.08 9.60
CA ALA A 77 -9.85 -0.40 8.42
C ALA A 77 -9.02 0.79 7.89
N MET A 78 -9.38 2.04 8.20
CA MET A 78 -8.70 3.23 7.66
C MET A 78 -7.19 3.28 7.99
N PRO A 79 -6.75 3.11 9.24
CA PRO A 79 -5.32 3.14 9.55
C PRO A 79 -4.55 2.02 8.83
N LEU A 80 -5.17 0.83 8.72
CA LEU A 80 -4.58 -0.31 8.01
C LEU A 80 -4.47 -0.04 6.51
N ALA A 81 -5.47 0.60 5.91
CA ALA A 81 -5.45 0.96 4.50
C ALA A 81 -4.31 1.95 4.18
N VAL A 82 -4.13 2.99 5.02
CA VAL A 82 -3.03 3.95 4.87
C VAL A 82 -1.67 3.27 5.08
N ALA A 83 -1.56 2.41 6.10
CA ALA A 83 -0.34 1.62 6.34
C ALA A 83 0.00 0.72 5.15
N ALA A 84 -1.00 0.04 4.57
CA ALA A 84 -0.82 -0.80 3.39
C ALA A 84 -0.36 -0.01 2.17
N MET A 85 -0.89 1.21 1.96
CA MET A 85 -0.42 2.11 0.90
C MET A 85 1.04 2.49 1.11
N ALA A 86 1.43 2.91 2.32
CA ALA A 86 2.81 3.26 2.65
C ALA A 86 3.76 2.06 2.43
N GLN A 87 3.38 0.88 2.92
CA GLN A 87 4.15 -0.35 2.77
C GLN A 87 4.28 -0.79 1.31
N THR A 88 3.25 -0.58 0.49
CA THR A 88 3.30 -0.88 -0.95
C THR A 88 4.42 -0.08 -1.63
N HIS A 89 4.55 1.21 -1.32
CA HIS A 89 5.62 2.05 -1.88
C HIS A 89 7.02 1.59 -1.43
N ALA A 90 7.18 1.19 -0.16
CA ALA A 90 8.43 0.67 0.35
C ALA A 90 8.82 -0.66 -0.35
N ILE A 91 7.86 -1.59 -0.51
CA ILE A 91 8.08 -2.87 -1.17
C ILE A 91 8.41 -2.69 -2.66
N LEU A 92 7.78 -1.73 -3.34
CA LEU A 92 8.03 -1.45 -4.75
C LEU A 92 9.47 -1.00 -5.02
N VAL A 93 10.14 -0.37 -4.06
CA VAL A 93 11.57 -0.03 -4.16
C VAL A 93 12.50 -1.09 -3.55
N GLY A 94 11.95 -2.24 -3.16
CA GLY A 94 12.71 -3.38 -2.63
C GLY A 94 13.04 -3.30 -1.14
N TYR A 95 12.37 -2.43 -0.38
CA TYR A 95 12.56 -2.28 1.07
C TYR A 95 11.34 -2.73 1.86
N LEU A 96 11.57 -3.08 3.13
CA LEU A 96 10.52 -3.32 4.11
C LEU A 96 10.60 -2.23 5.19
N ASP A 97 9.48 -1.57 5.47
CA ASP A 97 9.38 -0.57 6.53
C ASP A 97 8.54 -1.11 7.69
N LEU A 98 9.22 -1.54 8.75
CA LEU A 98 8.57 -2.05 9.96
C LEU A 98 8.12 -0.92 10.90
N SER A 99 8.55 0.32 10.67
CA SER A 99 8.24 1.45 11.55
C SER A 99 6.84 2.04 11.35
N VAL A 100 6.13 1.66 10.28
CA VAL A 100 4.80 2.22 9.93
C VAL A 100 3.80 2.05 11.07
N GLY A 101 3.75 0.88 11.73
CA GLY A 101 2.86 0.63 12.87
C GLY A 101 3.15 1.55 14.06
N ALA A 102 4.43 1.65 14.44
CA ALA A 102 4.87 2.52 15.53
C ALA A 102 4.65 4.01 15.21
N MET A 103 4.75 4.41 13.93
CA MET A 103 4.40 5.75 13.47
C MET A 103 2.91 6.09 13.70
N ILE A 104 2.01 5.14 13.48
CA ILE A 104 0.58 5.34 13.77
C ILE A 104 0.38 5.55 15.27
N SER A 105 0.96 4.70 16.12
CA SER A 105 0.88 4.81 17.57
C SER A 105 1.47 6.13 18.07
N PHE A 106 2.66 6.49 17.59
CA PHE A 106 3.30 7.77 17.91
C PHE A 106 2.45 8.96 17.47
N GLY A 107 1.85 8.90 16.27
CA GLY A 107 0.96 9.94 15.75
C GLY A 107 -0.26 10.16 16.64
N VAL A 108 -0.88 9.11 17.17
CA VAL A 108 -2.00 9.19 18.10
C VAL A 108 -1.55 9.81 19.44
N VAL A 109 -0.41 9.37 19.97
CA VAL A 109 0.17 9.95 21.20
C VAL A 109 0.49 11.44 21.00
N ALA A 110 1.16 11.80 19.90
CA ALA A 110 1.47 13.19 19.57
C ALA A 110 0.19 14.03 19.42
N ALA A 111 -0.85 13.51 18.74
CA ALA A 111 -2.12 14.19 18.60
C ALA A 111 -2.77 14.49 19.96
N SER A 112 -2.66 13.60 20.95
CA SER A 112 -3.22 13.81 22.29
C SER A 112 -2.57 14.96 23.06
N PHE A 113 -1.39 15.41 22.65
CA PHE A 113 -0.70 16.59 23.22
C PHE A 113 -0.88 17.84 22.35
N LEU A 114 -0.77 17.68 21.03
CA LEU A 114 -0.79 18.80 20.11
C LEU A 114 -2.21 19.28 19.77
N ILE A 115 -3.21 18.39 19.90
CA ILE A 115 -4.61 18.64 19.52
C ILE A 115 -5.52 18.19 20.70
N PRO A 116 -5.38 18.80 21.89
CA PRO A 116 -6.20 18.43 23.05
C PRO A 116 -7.69 18.64 22.80
N GLY A 117 -8.55 18.18 23.73
CA GLY A 117 -10.01 18.19 23.57
C GLY A 117 -10.62 19.56 23.27
N ASP A 118 -10.03 20.62 23.80
CA ASP A 118 -10.41 22.03 23.66
C ASP A 118 -9.63 22.78 22.57
N ALA A 119 -8.88 22.09 21.72
CA ALA A 119 -8.04 22.68 20.70
C ALA A 119 -8.84 23.57 19.74
N SER A 120 -8.34 24.79 19.53
CA SER A 120 -8.86 25.69 18.49
C SER A 120 -8.60 25.16 17.09
N THR A 121 -9.33 25.66 16.09
CA THR A 121 -9.13 25.27 14.68
C THR A 121 -7.67 25.45 14.24
N GLY A 122 -7.02 26.55 14.65
CA GLY A 122 -5.60 26.79 14.33
C GLY A 122 -4.67 25.75 14.96
N GLN A 123 -4.93 25.33 16.19
CA GLN A 123 -4.18 24.26 16.86
C GLN A 123 -4.39 22.90 16.18
N ILE A 124 -5.60 22.61 15.70
CA ILE A 124 -5.87 21.38 14.95
C ILE A 124 -5.02 21.35 13.68
N PHE A 125 -5.05 22.40 12.85
CA PHE A 125 -4.23 22.45 11.62
C PHE A 125 -2.73 22.43 11.94
N GLY A 126 -2.27 23.16 12.92
CA GLY A 126 -0.86 23.16 13.37
C GLY A 126 -0.41 21.81 13.87
N GLY A 127 -1.22 21.16 14.71
CA GLY A 127 -0.94 19.83 15.26
C GLY A 127 -0.87 18.76 14.17
N VAL A 128 -1.84 18.75 13.24
CA VAL A 128 -1.83 17.83 12.09
C VAL A 128 -0.58 18.07 11.23
N ALA A 129 -0.24 19.33 10.93
CA ALA A 129 0.93 19.65 10.13
C ALA A 129 2.23 19.18 10.81
N LEU A 130 2.35 19.35 12.12
CA LEU A 130 3.51 18.89 12.91
C LEU A 130 3.63 17.36 12.91
N ILE A 131 2.52 16.63 13.07
CA ILE A 131 2.51 15.16 13.02
C ILE A 131 2.91 14.65 11.63
N LEU A 132 2.36 15.24 10.57
CA LEU A 132 2.75 14.90 9.19
C LEU A 132 4.22 15.24 8.92
N GLY A 133 4.69 16.40 9.41
CA GLY A 133 6.09 16.81 9.34
C GLY A 133 7.02 15.83 10.06
N ALA A 134 6.65 15.38 11.25
CA ALA A 134 7.39 14.34 11.98
C ALA A 134 7.48 13.04 11.18
N GLY A 135 6.38 12.63 10.53
CA GLY A 135 6.37 11.48 9.63
C GLY A 135 7.36 11.61 8.46
N VAL A 136 7.40 12.78 7.83
CA VAL A 136 8.37 13.07 6.76
C VAL A 136 9.80 13.01 7.27
N VAL A 137 10.09 13.63 8.42
CA VAL A 137 11.43 13.63 9.02
C VAL A 137 11.89 12.22 9.35
N LEU A 138 11.02 11.40 9.96
CA LEU A 138 11.34 10.01 10.30
C LEU A 138 11.54 9.15 9.04
N GLY A 139 10.74 9.37 8.01
CA GLY A 139 10.95 8.73 6.71
C GLY A 139 12.29 9.10 6.07
N LEU A 140 12.70 10.38 6.16
CA LEU A 140 14.01 10.84 5.68
C LEU A 140 15.16 10.26 6.52
N VAL A 141 15.00 10.11 7.83
CA VAL A 141 15.99 9.46 8.70
C VAL A 141 16.17 8.00 8.27
N ASN A 142 15.07 7.23 8.12
CA ASN A 142 15.13 5.85 7.65
C ASN A 142 15.78 5.77 6.27
N ALA A 143 15.44 6.64 5.34
CA ALA A 143 16.05 6.69 4.02
C ALA A 143 17.55 6.99 4.10
N GLY A 144 17.97 7.91 4.97
CA GLY A 144 19.38 8.25 5.22
C GLY A 144 20.16 7.05 5.79
N LEU A 145 19.60 6.33 6.75
CA LEU A 145 20.20 5.12 7.32
C LEU A 145 20.35 4.01 6.28
N ILE A 146 19.33 3.79 5.47
CA ILE A 146 19.32 2.72 4.47
C ILE A 146 20.24 3.05 3.30
N ARG A 147 20.15 4.24 2.74
CA ARG A 147 20.88 4.60 1.50
C ARG A 147 22.21 5.30 1.76
N GLY A 148 22.31 6.12 2.81
CA GLY A 148 23.52 6.84 3.19
C GLY A 148 24.49 5.95 3.95
N VAL A 149 24.03 5.36 5.06
CA VAL A 149 24.85 4.48 5.91
C VAL A 149 24.88 3.03 5.41
N LYS A 150 23.97 2.66 4.48
CA LYS A 150 23.83 1.31 3.89
C LYS A 150 23.45 0.23 4.91
N ILE A 151 22.67 0.59 5.91
CA ILE A 151 22.08 -0.36 6.86
C ILE A 151 20.93 -1.12 6.15
N PRO A 152 20.78 -2.43 6.33
CA PRO A 152 19.62 -3.18 5.84
C PRO A 152 18.31 -2.55 6.31
N SER A 153 17.31 -2.42 5.43
CA SER A 153 16.04 -1.72 5.72
C SER A 153 15.34 -2.27 6.96
N ILE A 154 15.32 -3.59 7.13
CA ILE A 154 14.71 -4.26 8.28
C ILE A 154 15.36 -3.78 9.59
N ILE A 155 16.69 -3.68 9.64
CA ILE A 155 17.41 -3.27 10.86
C ILE A 155 17.16 -1.78 11.15
N ALA A 156 17.22 -0.91 10.14
CA ALA A 156 16.99 0.52 10.30
C ALA A 156 15.56 0.81 10.77
N THR A 157 14.56 0.21 10.12
CA THR A 157 13.15 0.45 10.45
C THR A 157 12.71 -0.24 11.74
N LEU A 158 13.33 -1.37 12.11
CA LEU A 158 13.12 -2.01 13.42
C LEU A 158 13.67 -1.13 14.57
N ALA A 159 14.83 -0.51 14.37
CA ALA A 159 15.38 0.44 15.36
C ALA A 159 14.45 1.65 15.52
N THR A 160 13.98 2.23 14.40
CA THR A 160 13.01 3.34 14.42
C THR A 160 11.70 2.93 15.11
N LEU A 161 11.17 1.74 14.83
CA LEU A 161 9.99 1.17 15.49
C LEU A 161 10.21 1.17 17.01
N SER A 162 11.32 0.57 17.48
CA SER A 162 11.60 0.44 18.92
C SER A 162 11.74 1.81 19.60
N ILE A 163 12.37 2.79 18.93
CA ILE A 163 12.50 4.15 19.44
C ILE A 163 11.13 4.82 19.54
N LEU A 164 10.30 4.74 18.51
CA LEU A 164 8.98 5.36 18.52
C LEU A 164 8.04 4.74 19.56
N ASP A 165 8.06 3.42 19.71
CA ASP A 165 7.29 2.74 20.75
C ASP A 165 7.77 3.13 22.13
N GLY A 166 9.09 3.20 22.36
CA GLY A 166 9.67 3.66 23.62
C GLY A 166 9.27 5.09 23.95
N ILE A 167 9.34 6.01 22.99
CA ILE A 167 8.88 7.39 23.15
C ILE A 167 7.38 7.43 23.46
N SER A 168 6.57 6.70 22.71
CA SER A 168 5.11 6.65 22.87
C SER A 168 4.71 6.18 24.27
N LEU A 169 5.32 5.08 24.74
CA LEU A 169 5.08 4.53 26.08
C LEU A 169 5.58 5.46 27.21
N THR A 170 6.69 6.18 26.96
CA THR A 170 7.20 7.15 27.95
C THR A 170 6.29 8.37 28.04
N LEU A 171 5.79 8.87 26.93
CA LEU A 171 4.89 10.04 26.89
C LEU A 171 3.48 9.68 27.39
N ARG A 172 2.97 8.51 27.05
CA ARG A 172 1.64 8.02 27.44
C ARG A 172 1.72 6.55 27.88
N PRO A 173 2.12 6.28 29.15
CA PRO A 173 2.20 4.92 29.67
C PRO A 173 0.82 4.27 29.86
N THR A 174 -0.25 5.06 29.87
CA THR A 174 -1.63 4.62 30.04
C THR A 174 -2.52 5.27 28.98
N THR A 175 -3.71 4.68 28.73
CA THR A 175 -4.72 5.21 27.80
C THR A 175 -5.37 6.49 28.35
N GLN A 176 -4.63 7.57 28.43
CA GLN A 176 -5.08 8.87 28.90
C GLN A 176 -4.91 9.93 27.80
N GLY A 177 -5.61 11.05 27.96
CA GLY A 177 -5.62 12.14 27.00
C GLY A 177 -6.82 12.06 26.06
N GLN A 178 -7.21 13.22 25.56
CA GLN A 178 -8.31 13.36 24.61
C GLN A 178 -7.81 14.13 23.41
N ILE A 179 -8.31 13.73 22.24
CA ILE A 179 -8.10 14.46 20.99
C ILE A 179 -9.36 15.26 20.72
N SER A 180 -9.22 16.43 20.10
CA SER A 180 -10.32 17.34 19.79
C SER A 180 -11.50 16.61 19.16
N GLN A 181 -12.68 16.76 19.75
CA GLN A 181 -13.93 16.18 19.26
C GLN A 181 -14.29 16.73 17.89
N SER A 182 -13.91 17.97 17.58
CA SER A 182 -14.10 18.57 16.25
C SER A 182 -13.30 17.82 15.19
N LEU A 183 -12.04 17.45 15.46
CA LEU A 183 -11.22 16.64 14.54
C LEU A 183 -11.78 15.23 14.41
N VAL A 184 -12.12 14.60 15.53
CA VAL A 184 -12.70 13.25 15.54
C VAL A 184 -14.01 13.24 14.75
N GLY A 185 -14.91 14.19 15.02
CA GLY A 185 -16.18 14.30 14.29
C GLY A 185 -16.00 14.52 12.78
N PHE A 186 -15.00 15.31 12.38
CA PHE A 186 -14.65 15.49 10.97
C PHE A 186 -14.16 14.19 10.33
N LEU A 187 -13.27 13.44 10.99
CA LEU A 187 -12.70 12.19 10.46
C LEU A 187 -13.72 11.05 10.46
N THR A 188 -14.66 11.04 11.41
CA THR A 188 -15.72 10.03 11.50
C THR A 188 -17.01 10.43 10.81
N ALA A 189 -17.08 11.61 10.17
CA ALA A 189 -18.24 12.03 9.40
C ALA A 189 -18.58 11.00 8.33
N THR A 190 -19.89 10.71 8.18
CA THR A 190 -20.38 9.63 7.33
C THR A 190 -21.31 10.09 6.22
N TRP A 191 -21.27 9.36 5.13
CA TRP A 191 -22.28 9.42 4.07
C TRP A 191 -23.00 8.06 4.03
N GLY A 192 -24.17 8.00 4.65
CA GLY A 192 -24.82 6.72 4.97
C GLY A 192 -23.96 5.87 5.92
N PRO A 193 -23.72 4.61 5.64
CA PRO A 193 -22.88 3.74 6.47
C PRO A 193 -21.36 3.93 6.24
N ILE A 194 -20.96 4.78 5.26
CA ILE A 194 -19.55 4.87 4.83
C ILE A 194 -18.93 6.14 5.39
N PRO A 195 -17.78 6.04 6.14
CA PRO A 195 -17.02 7.21 6.55
C PRO A 195 -16.47 7.97 5.34
N ILE A 196 -16.62 9.29 5.33
CA ILE A 196 -16.11 10.13 4.23
C ILE A 196 -14.59 9.99 4.11
N ALA A 197 -13.88 9.93 5.24
CA ALA A 197 -12.44 9.73 5.27
C ALA A 197 -12.01 8.41 4.59
N PHE A 198 -12.82 7.33 4.72
CA PHE A 198 -12.55 6.08 4.01
C PHE A 198 -12.65 6.25 2.49
N ILE A 199 -13.64 7.01 2.01
CA ILE A 199 -13.77 7.34 0.57
C ILE A 199 -12.54 8.12 0.09
N VAL A 200 -12.08 9.10 0.87
CA VAL A 200 -10.87 9.89 0.53
C VAL A 200 -9.64 9.00 0.46
N ILE A 201 -9.46 8.06 1.42
CA ILE A 201 -8.35 7.10 1.42
C ILE A 201 -8.44 6.18 0.19
N ALA A 202 -9.63 5.68 -0.15
CA ALA A 202 -9.83 4.81 -1.32
C ALA A 202 -9.50 5.54 -2.64
N ILE A 203 -9.93 6.82 -2.76
CA ILE A 203 -9.56 7.66 -3.91
C ILE A 203 -8.05 7.90 -3.93
N GLY A 204 -7.44 8.20 -2.78
CA GLY A 204 -5.99 8.38 -2.65
C GLY A 204 -5.22 7.12 -3.09
N ALA A 205 -5.69 5.94 -2.70
CA ALA A 205 -5.11 4.67 -3.12
C ALA A 205 -5.21 4.48 -4.64
N ALA A 206 -6.38 4.74 -5.23
CA ALA A 206 -6.58 4.66 -6.67
C ALA A 206 -5.69 5.66 -7.45
N LEU A 207 -5.58 6.90 -6.97
CA LEU A 207 -4.71 7.91 -7.57
C LEU A 207 -3.23 7.54 -7.44
N SER A 208 -2.82 6.97 -6.31
CA SER A 208 -1.46 6.45 -6.10
C SER A 208 -1.14 5.32 -7.07
N ASP A 209 -2.07 4.39 -7.29
CA ASP A 209 -1.90 3.31 -8.28
C ASP A 209 -1.82 3.85 -9.70
N LEU A 210 -2.69 4.77 -10.08
CA LEU A 210 -2.65 5.45 -11.39
C LEU A 210 -1.32 6.19 -11.60
N TRP A 211 -0.84 6.89 -10.58
CA TRP A 211 0.46 7.56 -10.62
C TRP A 211 1.61 6.58 -10.82
N LEU A 212 1.61 5.49 -10.06
CA LEU A 212 2.63 4.43 -10.17
C LEU A 212 2.64 3.77 -11.56
N GLN A 213 1.48 3.62 -12.20
CA GLN A 213 1.35 2.95 -13.49
C GLN A 213 1.51 3.91 -14.68
N GLY A 214 1.05 5.15 -14.55
CA GLY A 214 0.91 6.09 -15.67
C GLY A 214 1.96 7.19 -15.75
N SER A 215 2.77 7.43 -14.68
CA SER A 215 3.75 8.50 -14.65
C SER A 215 5.18 8.01 -14.88
N GLY A 216 6.03 8.88 -15.43
CA GLY A 216 7.47 8.61 -15.58
C GLY A 216 8.16 8.39 -14.23
N SER A 217 7.79 9.14 -13.19
CA SER A 217 8.28 8.96 -11.82
C SER A 217 7.82 7.65 -11.19
N GLY A 218 6.57 7.24 -11.39
CA GLY A 218 6.08 5.93 -10.97
C GLY A 218 6.81 4.78 -11.66
N LEU A 219 7.12 4.93 -12.95
CA LEU A 219 7.93 3.96 -13.69
C LEU A 219 9.35 3.88 -13.12
N ALA A 220 9.97 5.03 -12.78
CA ALA A 220 11.29 5.08 -12.16
C ALA A 220 11.31 4.38 -10.79
N VAL A 221 10.29 4.58 -9.95
CA VAL A 221 10.14 3.88 -8.65
C VAL A 221 10.15 2.37 -8.85
N ARG A 222 9.36 1.86 -9.80
CA ARG A 222 9.30 0.42 -10.10
C ARG A 222 10.60 -0.11 -10.70
N ALA A 223 11.26 0.69 -11.55
CA ALA A 223 12.55 0.32 -12.15
C ALA A 223 13.65 0.16 -11.11
N VAL A 224 13.70 1.07 -10.11
CA VAL A 224 14.66 0.99 -8.98
C VAL A 224 14.46 -0.30 -8.19
N GLY A 225 13.21 -0.70 -7.92
CA GLY A 225 12.94 -1.95 -7.21
C GLY A 225 13.26 -3.22 -8.00
N TYR A 226 13.25 -3.16 -9.33
CA TYR A 226 13.62 -4.29 -10.17
C TYR A 226 15.15 -4.45 -10.31
N ASP A 227 15.87 -3.37 -10.63
CA ASP A 227 17.34 -3.31 -10.69
C ASP A 227 17.81 -1.85 -10.53
N GLU A 228 18.35 -1.54 -9.35
CA GLU A 228 18.85 -0.19 -9.03
C GLU A 228 20.00 0.25 -9.96
N ARG A 229 20.82 -0.69 -10.44
CA ARG A 229 21.95 -0.36 -11.32
C ARG A 229 21.48 -0.05 -12.73
N ALA A 230 20.46 -0.76 -13.22
CA ALA A 230 19.86 -0.50 -14.51
C ALA A 230 19.06 0.83 -14.53
N ALA A 231 18.41 1.17 -13.41
CA ALA A 231 17.63 2.40 -13.29
C ALA A 231 18.49 3.71 -13.26
N LYS A 232 19.80 3.61 -13.03
CA LYS A 232 20.74 4.73 -13.05
C LYS A 232 21.34 5.04 -14.42
N ARG A 233 21.04 4.24 -15.45
CA ARG A 233 21.49 4.42 -16.84
C ARG A 233 20.41 5.09 -17.69
#